data_0be55dac2b96ee52188e7668f917b7e7
#
_entry.id   0be55dac2b96ee52188e7668f917b7e7
#
_cell.length_a   1.000
_cell.length_b   1.000
_cell.length_c   1.000
_cell.angle_alpha   90.00
_cell.angle_beta   90.00
_cell.angle_gamma   90.00
#
_symmetry.space_group_name_H-M   'P 1'
#
loop_
_entity.id
_entity.type
_entity.pdbx_description
1 polymer ?
#
loop_
_entity_poly.entity_id
_entity_poly.type
_entity_poly.pdbx_seq_one_letter_code
_entity_poly.pdbx_strand_id
1 'polypeptide(L)'
;VFLILLICFAYVLSGCTDNGDLINTETYEVPIENTPAVSLAVEETPKEVPDDELVKVLDYIPDIFIELRYSTEDNFTGKIIYDFTDAYLRYGTVKKLAVVQERLAESGFYLKIWDAYRPVSAQFALWEACPDPAYVADPNTGYSNHNRGNTVDVTLVTCDGEEIEMPTGFDDFSLFADRDYTDISQAAMNNVMILENAMEQNGFTCYFKEWWHYSDNVAYDVVTE
;
A
#
# COMPACT_ATOMS: atom_id res chain seq x y z
N VAL A 1 40.78 12.98 -20.27
CA VAL A 1 41.92 13.03 -19.33
C VAL A 1 41.34 13.45 -17.98
N PHE A 2 41.00 12.44 -17.13
CA PHE A 2 40.54 12.68 -15.75
C PHE A 2 41.66 12.35 -14.80
N LEU A 3 42.04 13.31 -13.97
CA LEU A 3 43.10 13.25 -12.99
C LEU A 3 42.48 12.73 -11.65
N ILE A 4 42.89 11.54 -11.24
CA ILE A 4 42.52 10.96 -9.94
C ILE A 4 43.55 11.43 -8.91
N LEU A 5 43.09 12.16 -7.88
CA LEU A 5 43.92 12.61 -6.77
C LEU A 5 43.87 11.58 -5.64
N LEU A 6 45.00 10.85 -5.45
CA LEU A 6 45.20 9.94 -4.34
C LEU A 6 45.75 10.73 -3.15
N ILE A 7 45.05 10.74 -2.01
CA ILE A 7 45.54 11.29 -0.76
C ILE A 7 46.04 10.13 0.12
N CYS A 8 47.37 10.05 0.28
CA CYS A 8 48.01 9.14 1.24
C CYS A 8 48.06 9.83 2.62
N PHE A 9 47.49 9.21 3.63
CA PHE A 9 47.75 9.56 5.03
C PHE A 9 48.91 8.72 5.58
N ALA A 10 49.99 9.40 5.95
CA ALA A 10 51.11 8.79 6.63
C ALA A 10 50.93 8.82 8.14
N TYR A 11 50.95 7.68 8.78
CA TYR A 11 51.03 7.55 10.24
C TYR A 11 52.51 7.70 10.69
N VAL A 12 52.72 8.71 11.55
CA VAL A 12 53.98 8.89 12.27
C VAL A 12 53.90 8.12 13.59
N LEU A 13 54.74 7.09 13.72
CA LEU A 13 55.00 6.41 14.99
C LEU A 13 56.04 7.20 15.78
N SER A 14 55.68 7.73 16.92
CA SER A 14 56.62 8.30 17.90
C SER A 14 56.77 7.30 19.04
N GLY A 15 57.97 6.77 19.19
CA GLY A 15 58.35 5.91 20.31
C GLY A 15 58.64 6.75 21.56
N CYS A 16 58.26 6.27 22.71
CA CYS A 16 58.74 6.74 23.99
C CYS A 16 59.23 5.57 24.83
N THR A 17 60.38 5.82 25.38
CA THR A 17 61.30 4.93 26.14
C THR A 17 60.79 4.62 27.54
N ASP A 18 61.12 3.42 27.94
CA ASP A 18 61.03 2.75 29.22
C ASP A 18 61.61 3.56 30.42
N ASN A 19 60.86 3.63 31.51
CA ASN A 19 61.41 3.87 32.84
C ASN A 19 60.58 3.06 33.85
N GLY A 20 61.24 2.03 34.41
CA GLY A 20 60.64 1.19 35.42
C GLY A 20 60.50 1.91 36.78
N ASP A 21 59.30 1.87 37.33
CA ASP A 21 59.03 2.09 38.73
C ASP A 21 58.19 0.93 39.27
N LEU A 22 58.73 0.29 40.33
CA LEU A 22 58.14 -0.80 41.09
C LEU A 22 56.85 -0.32 41.76
N ILE A 23 55.70 -0.73 41.27
CA ILE A 23 54.41 -0.44 41.92
C ILE A 23 54.08 -1.57 42.91
N ASN A 24 54.00 -1.18 44.18
CA ASN A 24 53.55 -1.94 45.33
C ASN A 24 52.10 -2.43 45.11
N THR A 25 51.87 -3.74 45.09
CA THR A 25 50.54 -4.33 44.97
C THR A 25 49.87 -4.38 46.32
N GLU A 26 49.11 -3.31 46.68
CA GLU A 26 48.09 -3.41 47.73
C GLU A 26 46.80 -3.98 47.07
N THR A 27 46.42 -5.16 47.58
CA THR A 27 45.17 -5.82 47.18
C THR A 27 44.00 -5.11 47.94
N TYR A 28 43.26 -4.30 47.20
CA TYR A 28 41.96 -3.78 47.69
C TYR A 28 40.88 -4.82 47.41
N GLU A 29 40.31 -5.42 48.45
CA GLU A 29 39.04 -6.15 48.36
C GLU A 29 37.90 -5.14 48.10
N VAL A 30 37.32 -5.18 46.91
CA VAL A 30 36.12 -4.40 46.59
C VAL A 30 34.89 -5.16 47.15
N PRO A 31 34.04 -4.54 47.98
CA PRO A 31 32.82 -5.18 48.43
C PRO A 31 31.91 -5.45 47.26
N ILE A 32 31.44 -6.67 47.12
CA ILE A 32 30.40 -7.04 46.12
C ILE A 32 29.08 -6.43 46.58
N GLU A 33 28.74 -5.26 46.08
CA GLU A 33 27.43 -4.67 46.25
C GLU A 33 26.43 -5.47 45.41
N ASN A 34 25.41 -6.06 46.05
CA ASN A 34 24.34 -6.80 45.41
C ASN A 34 23.55 -5.87 44.47
N THR A 35 23.95 -5.83 43.24
CA THR A 35 23.16 -5.19 42.16
C THR A 35 21.90 -6.04 41.95
N PRO A 36 20.69 -5.47 42.09
CA PRO A 36 19.48 -6.22 41.79
C PRO A 36 19.52 -6.66 40.34
N ALA A 37 19.22 -7.93 40.08
CA ALA A 37 19.13 -8.49 38.71
C ALA A 37 18.16 -7.62 37.90
N VAL A 38 18.69 -6.88 36.94
CA VAL A 38 17.88 -6.21 35.92
C VAL A 38 17.23 -7.31 35.13
N SER A 39 15.95 -7.52 35.35
CA SER A 39 15.11 -8.34 34.52
C SER A 39 15.13 -7.70 33.11
N LEU A 40 15.88 -8.31 32.20
CA LEU A 40 15.78 -7.98 30.77
C LEU A 40 14.35 -8.32 30.38
N ALA A 41 13.50 -7.30 30.22
CA ALA A 41 12.24 -7.45 29.53
C ALA A 41 12.58 -8.05 28.16
N VAL A 42 12.07 -9.24 27.89
CA VAL A 42 12.13 -9.83 26.56
C VAL A 42 11.31 -8.89 25.70
N GLU A 43 11.96 -8.07 24.86
CA GLU A 43 11.26 -7.37 23.80
C GLU A 43 10.62 -8.45 22.94
N GLU A 44 9.29 -8.55 23.01
CA GLU A 44 8.53 -9.39 22.08
C GLU A 44 8.88 -8.90 20.66
N THR A 45 9.49 -9.78 19.87
CA THR A 45 9.68 -9.51 18.44
C THR A 45 8.31 -9.19 17.85
N PRO A 46 8.15 -8.07 17.10
CA PRO A 46 6.88 -7.75 16.49
C PRO A 46 6.35 -8.96 15.72
N LYS A 47 5.13 -9.38 16.01
CA LYS A 47 4.50 -10.50 15.32
C LYS A 47 4.41 -10.12 13.84
N GLU A 48 5.02 -10.90 12.98
CA GLU A 48 4.94 -10.71 11.52
C GLU A 48 3.47 -10.83 11.09
N VAL A 49 2.97 -9.83 10.37
CA VAL A 49 1.60 -9.84 9.83
C VAL A 49 1.56 -10.76 8.62
N PRO A 50 0.70 -11.79 8.59
CA PRO A 50 0.57 -12.67 7.43
C PRO A 50 0.05 -11.93 6.19
N ASP A 51 0.47 -12.35 4.99
CA ASP A 51 0.05 -11.72 3.73
C ASP A 51 -1.45 -11.83 3.45
N ASP A 52 -2.10 -12.84 4.01
CA ASP A 52 -3.54 -13.08 3.90
C ASP A 52 -4.37 -12.40 4.99
N GLU A 53 -3.75 -11.70 5.94
CA GLU A 53 -4.47 -10.91 6.93
C GLU A 53 -5.08 -9.66 6.29
N LEU A 54 -6.35 -9.37 6.62
CA LEU A 54 -7.03 -8.16 6.18
C LEU A 54 -6.62 -7.00 7.09
N VAL A 55 -5.96 -6.00 6.52
CA VAL A 55 -5.42 -4.86 7.27
C VAL A 55 -5.97 -3.53 6.76
N LYS A 56 -6.00 -2.53 7.62
CA LYS A 56 -6.37 -1.16 7.25
C LYS A 56 -5.26 -0.54 6.41
N VAL A 57 -5.59 -0.05 5.24
CA VAL A 57 -4.63 0.48 4.26
C VAL A 57 -3.85 1.67 4.82
N LEU A 58 -4.53 2.61 5.50
CA LEU A 58 -3.90 3.82 6.06
C LEU A 58 -2.84 3.54 7.14
N ASP A 59 -2.87 2.37 7.79
CA ASP A 59 -1.85 2.01 8.78
C ASP A 59 -0.47 1.73 8.14
N TYR A 60 -0.45 1.46 6.81
CA TYR A 60 0.74 1.11 6.03
C TYR A 60 1.06 2.12 4.92
N ILE A 61 0.06 2.84 4.42
CA ILE A 61 0.19 3.84 3.35
C ILE A 61 -0.51 5.13 3.83
N PRO A 62 0.14 5.91 4.71
CA PRO A 62 -0.50 7.03 5.40
C PRO A 62 -0.82 8.22 4.48
N ASP A 63 -0.21 8.30 3.31
CA ASP A 63 -0.38 9.36 2.32
C ASP A 63 -1.34 8.99 1.17
N ILE A 64 -1.97 7.80 1.22
CA ILE A 64 -3.02 7.42 0.26
C ILE A 64 -4.35 8.09 0.64
N PHE A 65 -5.11 8.53 -0.37
CA PHE A 65 -6.43 9.10 -0.13
C PHE A 65 -7.50 8.00 -0.11
N ILE A 66 -8.48 8.11 0.80
CA ILE A 66 -9.59 7.17 0.91
C ILE A 66 -10.91 7.92 0.70
N GLU A 67 -11.68 7.49 -0.27
CA GLU A 67 -13.02 7.98 -0.58
C GLU A 67 -13.90 6.81 -1.01
N LEU A 68 -14.21 5.90 -0.06
CA LEU A 68 -15.05 4.74 -0.36
C LEU A 68 -16.44 5.19 -0.83
N ARG A 69 -16.71 5.05 -2.13
CA ARG A 69 -17.93 5.52 -2.78
C ARG A 69 -19.16 4.84 -2.22
N TYR A 70 -19.08 3.56 -1.90
CA TYR A 70 -20.18 2.81 -1.33
C TYR A 70 -20.45 3.12 0.15
N SER A 71 -19.60 3.93 0.80
CA SER A 71 -19.86 4.49 2.14
C SER A 71 -20.68 5.78 2.11
N THR A 72 -21.04 6.25 0.93
CA THR A 72 -21.85 7.46 0.68
C THR A 72 -22.98 7.16 -0.28
N GLU A 73 -23.85 8.13 -0.55
CA GLU A 73 -24.88 8.02 -1.59
C GLU A 73 -24.34 8.33 -3.00
N ASP A 74 -23.07 8.78 -3.11
CA ASP A 74 -22.41 9.11 -4.38
C ASP A 74 -21.84 7.86 -5.05
N ASN A 75 -22.73 6.97 -5.47
CA ASN A 75 -22.48 5.75 -6.23
C ASN A 75 -23.69 5.40 -7.11
N PHE A 76 -23.58 4.44 -8.00
CA PHE A 76 -24.63 4.11 -8.96
C PHE A 76 -25.96 3.66 -8.32
N THR A 77 -25.94 3.19 -7.06
CA THR A 77 -27.17 2.76 -6.37
C THR A 77 -27.93 3.92 -5.72
N GLY A 78 -27.27 5.07 -5.50
CA GLY A 78 -27.81 6.20 -4.75
C GLY A 78 -28.08 5.89 -3.28
N LYS A 79 -27.43 4.85 -2.71
CA LYS A 79 -27.62 4.40 -1.33
C LYS A 79 -26.27 4.18 -0.65
N ILE A 80 -26.23 4.34 0.67
CA ILE A 80 -25.10 3.92 1.49
C ILE A 80 -25.15 2.39 1.59
N ILE A 81 -24.09 1.72 1.12
CA ILE A 81 -23.96 0.26 1.10
C ILE A 81 -23.06 -0.22 2.24
N TYR A 82 -21.97 0.54 2.52
CA TYR A 82 -21.03 0.21 3.61
C TYR A 82 -21.38 0.96 4.88
N ASP A 83 -21.22 0.33 6.04
CA ASP A 83 -21.32 0.93 7.37
C ASP A 83 -19.95 1.34 7.95
N PHE A 84 -18.90 1.31 7.12
CA PHE A 84 -17.53 1.70 7.45
C PHE A 84 -16.96 2.63 6.38
N THR A 85 -15.90 3.37 6.74
CA THR A 85 -15.24 4.37 5.88
C THR A 85 -13.75 4.09 5.68
N ASP A 86 -13.20 3.12 6.38
CA ASP A 86 -11.81 2.70 6.24
C ASP A 86 -11.65 1.67 5.12
N ALA A 87 -10.62 1.83 4.29
CA ALA A 87 -10.28 0.83 3.28
C ALA A 87 -9.45 -0.30 3.90
N TYR A 88 -9.83 -1.55 3.60
CA TYR A 88 -9.13 -2.76 4.03
C TYR A 88 -8.69 -3.57 2.81
N LEU A 89 -7.50 -4.17 2.87
CA LEU A 89 -6.97 -5.09 1.87
C LEU A 89 -6.14 -6.18 2.54
N ARG A 90 -5.87 -7.29 1.85
CA ARG A 90 -4.89 -8.28 2.26
C ARG A 90 -3.52 -7.62 2.41
N TYR A 91 -2.79 -7.95 3.47
CA TYR A 91 -1.49 -7.33 3.74
C TYR A 91 -0.50 -7.46 2.58
N GLY A 92 -0.47 -8.63 1.92
CA GLY A 92 0.33 -8.84 0.71
C GLY A 92 -0.01 -7.86 -0.42
N THR A 93 -1.30 -7.54 -0.61
CA THR A 93 -1.77 -6.55 -1.57
C THR A 93 -1.40 -5.13 -1.16
N VAL A 94 -1.51 -4.80 0.15
CA VAL A 94 -1.11 -3.48 0.69
C VAL A 94 0.38 -3.23 0.45
N LYS A 95 1.25 -4.22 0.64
CA LYS A 95 2.70 -4.09 0.38
C LYS A 95 2.99 -3.71 -1.08
N LYS A 96 2.27 -4.28 -2.04
CA LYS A 96 2.41 -3.93 -3.46
C LYS A 96 1.87 -2.52 -3.75
N LEU A 97 0.71 -2.20 -3.18
CA LEU A 97 0.08 -0.89 -3.35
C LEU A 97 0.95 0.23 -2.76
N ALA A 98 1.66 -0.01 -1.67
CA ALA A 98 2.61 0.93 -1.08
C ALA A 98 3.74 1.29 -2.08
N VAL A 99 4.28 0.30 -2.78
CA VAL A 99 5.29 0.54 -3.82
C VAL A 99 4.73 1.34 -4.99
N VAL A 100 3.46 1.10 -5.36
CA VAL A 100 2.77 1.91 -6.40
C VAL A 100 2.66 3.36 -5.94
N GLN A 101 2.18 3.59 -4.71
CA GLN A 101 2.03 4.92 -4.13
C GLN A 101 3.36 5.68 -4.10
N GLU A 102 4.45 5.05 -3.62
CA GLU A 102 5.79 5.66 -3.60
C GLU A 102 6.25 6.11 -4.99
N ARG A 103 6.09 5.26 -6.00
CA ARG A 103 6.48 5.58 -7.38
C ARG A 103 5.66 6.70 -8.00
N LEU A 104 4.37 6.73 -7.74
CA LEU A 104 3.49 7.79 -8.22
C LEU A 104 3.83 9.12 -7.54
N ALA A 105 4.14 9.10 -6.24
CA ALA A 105 4.52 10.28 -5.47
C ALA A 105 5.79 10.96 -6.00
N GLU A 106 6.77 10.20 -6.53
CA GLU A 106 7.95 10.75 -7.20
C GLU A 106 7.62 11.68 -8.39
N SER A 107 6.44 11.46 -9.00
CA SER A 107 5.94 12.26 -10.12
C SER A 107 4.84 13.24 -9.71
N GLY A 108 4.54 13.35 -8.41
CA GLY A 108 3.53 14.25 -7.87
C GLY A 108 2.10 13.73 -7.96
N PHE A 109 1.93 12.44 -8.26
CA PHE A 109 0.63 11.77 -8.27
C PHE A 109 0.43 10.93 -7.01
N TYR A 110 -0.82 10.84 -6.56
CA TYR A 110 -1.22 10.05 -5.40
C TYR A 110 -2.42 9.20 -5.74
N LEU A 111 -2.55 8.03 -5.12
CA LEU A 111 -3.72 7.18 -5.25
C LEU A 111 -4.86 7.70 -4.38
N LYS A 112 -6.09 7.64 -4.91
CA LYS A 112 -7.33 7.73 -4.14
C LYS A 112 -8.11 6.43 -4.34
N ILE A 113 -8.45 5.75 -3.25
CA ILE A 113 -9.22 4.50 -3.26
C ILE A 113 -10.70 4.82 -3.25
N TRP A 114 -11.45 4.29 -4.24
CA TRP A 114 -12.90 4.35 -4.35
C TRP A 114 -13.59 3.10 -3.82
N ASP A 115 -12.95 1.91 -3.98
CA ASP A 115 -13.38 0.65 -3.37
C ASP A 115 -12.17 -0.26 -3.10
N ALA A 116 -12.32 -1.14 -2.09
CA ALA A 116 -11.27 -2.07 -1.68
C ALA A 116 -11.90 -3.41 -1.27
N TYR A 117 -11.67 -3.91 -0.05
CA TYR A 117 -12.43 -5.05 0.44
C TYR A 117 -13.92 -4.73 0.48
N ARG A 118 -14.70 -5.59 -0.16
CA ARG A 118 -16.17 -5.51 -0.20
C ARG A 118 -16.75 -6.72 0.55
N PRO A 119 -17.53 -6.52 1.62
CA PRO A 119 -18.27 -7.59 2.26
C PRO A 119 -19.18 -8.34 1.28
N VAL A 120 -19.37 -9.63 1.50
CA VAL A 120 -20.26 -10.42 0.63
C VAL A 120 -21.70 -9.91 0.68
N SER A 121 -22.16 -9.45 1.85
CA SER A 121 -23.47 -8.81 2.02
C SER A 121 -23.63 -7.56 1.12
N ALA A 122 -22.58 -6.75 1.01
CA ALA A 122 -22.56 -5.59 0.12
C ALA A 122 -22.63 -5.99 -1.36
N GLN A 123 -21.97 -7.08 -1.77
CA GLN A 123 -22.06 -7.59 -3.14
C GLN A 123 -23.50 -7.98 -3.51
N PHE A 124 -24.26 -8.57 -2.58
CA PHE A 124 -25.68 -8.84 -2.79
C PHE A 124 -26.50 -7.55 -2.96
N ALA A 125 -26.23 -6.52 -2.16
CA ALA A 125 -26.92 -5.24 -2.28
C ALA A 125 -26.65 -4.54 -3.62
N LEU A 126 -25.40 -4.60 -4.12
CA LEU A 126 -25.05 -4.08 -5.45
C LEU A 126 -25.75 -4.86 -6.57
N TRP A 127 -25.77 -6.20 -6.47
CA TRP A 127 -26.45 -7.06 -7.43
C TRP A 127 -27.97 -6.79 -7.46
N GLU A 128 -28.60 -6.59 -6.31
CA GLU A 128 -30.03 -6.24 -6.25
C GLU A 128 -30.32 -4.90 -6.98
N ALA A 129 -29.39 -3.94 -6.89
CA ALA A 129 -29.52 -2.65 -7.56
C ALA A 129 -29.28 -2.73 -9.07
N CYS A 130 -28.34 -3.56 -9.52
CA CYS A 130 -27.98 -3.76 -10.93
C CYS A 130 -27.68 -5.24 -11.20
N PRO A 131 -28.70 -6.07 -11.49
CA PRO A 131 -28.52 -7.51 -11.74
C PRO A 131 -28.04 -7.79 -13.17
N ASP A 132 -26.93 -7.17 -13.54
CA ASP A 132 -26.28 -7.33 -14.84
C ASP A 132 -24.82 -7.77 -14.64
N PRO A 133 -24.46 -9.03 -15.04
CA PRO A 133 -23.10 -9.54 -14.83
C PRO A 133 -22.05 -8.84 -15.70
N ALA A 134 -22.44 -7.94 -16.58
CA ALA A 134 -21.51 -7.09 -17.32
C ALA A 134 -20.88 -5.99 -16.43
N TYR A 135 -21.56 -5.61 -15.33
CA TYR A 135 -21.19 -4.51 -14.45
C TYR A 135 -21.01 -4.95 -13.00
N VAL A 136 -21.86 -5.84 -12.51
CA VAL A 136 -21.80 -6.33 -11.13
C VAL A 136 -21.65 -7.86 -11.15
N ALA A 137 -20.62 -8.40 -10.50
CA ALA A 137 -20.46 -9.85 -10.38
C ALA A 137 -21.66 -10.47 -9.66
N ASP A 138 -22.25 -11.53 -10.25
CA ASP A 138 -23.38 -12.25 -9.67
C ASP A 138 -22.96 -13.05 -8.44
N PRO A 139 -23.34 -12.65 -7.21
CA PRO A 139 -22.94 -13.34 -5.97
C PRO A 139 -23.56 -14.74 -5.83
N ASN A 140 -24.55 -15.11 -6.65
CA ASN A 140 -25.16 -16.44 -6.64
C ASN A 140 -24.36 -17.45 -7.45
N THR A 141 -23.52 -16.99 -8.38
CA THR A 141 -22.71 -17.86 -9.28
C THR A 141 -21.21 -17.78 -9.02
N GLY A 142 -20.77 -16.78 -8.24
CA GLY A 142 -19.37 -16.55 -7.87
C GLY A 142 -19.23 -15.33 -6.97
N TYR A 143 -18.01 -15.03 -6.60
CA TYR A 143 -17.67 -13.88 -5.79
C TYR A 143 -16.87 -12.87 -6.59
N SER A 144 -17.06 -11.58 -6.31
CA SER A 144 -16.15 -10.52 -6.78
C SER A 144 -14.76 -10.73 -6.18
N ASN A 145 -13.72 -10.31 -6.90
CA ASN A 145 -12.37 -10.26 -6.35
C ASN A 145 -12.26 -9.29 -5.15
N HIS A 146 -13.08 -8.24 -5.10
CA HIS A 146 -13.21 -7.37 -3.91
C HIS A 146 -13.59 -8.14 -2.64
N ASN A 147 -14.41 -9.21 -2.75
CA ASN A 147 -14.76 -10.05 -1.60
C ASN A 147 -13.58 -10.85 -1.03
N ARG A 148 -12.45 -10.89 -1.75
CA ARG A 148 -11.21 -11.56 -1.34
C ARG A 148 -10.23 -10.60 -0.66
N GLY A 149 -10.49 -9.28 -0.74
CA GLY A 149 -9.61 -8.25 -0.19
C GLY A 149 -8.32 -8.04 -0.98
N ASN A 150 -8.25 -8.48 -2.24
CA ASN A 150 -7.07 -8.34 -3.10
C ASN A 150 -7.32 -7.48 -4.35
N THR A 151 -8.39 -6.72 -4.34
CA THR A 151 -8.79 -5.86 -5.46
C THR A 151 -9.08 -4.47 -4.95
N VAL A 152 -8.72 -3.49 -5.76
CA VAL A 152 -8.88 -2.07 -5.44
C VAL A 152 -9.35 -1.32 -6.68
N ASP A 153 -10.32 -0.44 -6.49
CA ASP A 153 -10.72 0.58 -7.46
C ASP A 153 -10.06 1.90 -7.07
N VAL A 154 -9.24 2.43 -7.95
CA VAL A 154 -8.39 3.59 -7.67
C VAL A 154 -8.40 4.62 -8.78
N THR A 155 -8.12 5.86 -8.41
CA THR A 155 -7.83 6.97 -9.32
C THR A 155 -6.58 7.71 -8.91
N LEU A 156 -6.14 8.67 -9.74
CA LEU A 156 -5.05 9.59 -9.44
C LEU A 156 -5.58 10.92 -8.92
N VAL A 157 -4.88 11.46 -7.94
CA VAL A 157 -5.06 12.81 -7.41
C VAL A 157 -3.71 13.51 -7.26
N THR A 158 -3.71 14.83 -7.04
CA THR A 158 -2.52 15.59 -6.64
C THR A 158 -2.15 15.32 -5.18
N CYS A 159 -1.01 15.83 -4.71
CA CYS A 159 -0.60 15.74 -3.30
C CYS A 159 -1.58 16.41 -2.32
N ASP A 160 -2.43 17.32 -2.80
CA ASP A 160 -3.46 18.00 -2.02
C ASP A 160 -4.84 17.31 -2.14
N GLY A 161 -4.89 16.16 -2.86
CA GLY A 161 -6.13 15.38 -3.06
C GLY A 161 -7.05 15.91 -4.15
N GLU A 162 -6.61 16.91 -4.95
CA GLU A 162 -7.36 17.43 -6.07
C GLU A 162 -7.45 16.40 -7.21
N GLU A 163 -8.62 16.28 -7.81
CA GLU A 163 -8.86 15.32 -8.88
C GLU A 163 -8.07 15.65 -10.14
N ILE A 164 -7.59 14.60 -10.80
CA ILE A 164 -6.89 14.67 -12.09
C ILE A 164 -7.85 14.16 -13.16
N GLU A 165 -7.80 14.73 -14.35
CA GLU A 165 -8.63 14.29 -15.47
C GLU A 165 -8.34 12.83 -15.82
N MET A 166 -9.36 11.97 -15.68
CA MET A 166 -9.31 10.54 -15.98
C MET A 166 -10.37 10.22 -17.05
N PRO A 167 -10.38 8.99 -17.61
CA PRO A 167 -11.32 8.65 -18.70
C PRO A 167 -12.79 8.89 -18.35
N THR A 168 -13.21 8.48 -17.16
CA THR A 168 -14.59 8.63 -16.65
C THR A 168 -14.58 8.80 -15.12
N GLY A 169 -15.76 9.04 -14.54
CA GLY A 169 -15.97 8.85 -13.10
C GLY A 169 -16.03 7.38 -12.71
N PHE A 170 -16.13 7.12 -11.41
CA PHE A 170 -16.34 5.79 -10.84
C PHE A 170 -17.70 5.22 -11.23
N ASP A 171 -17.77 3.92 -11.50
CA ASP A 171 -19.00 3.21 -11.92
C ASP A 171 -19.67 3.81 -13.18
N ASP A 172 -18.90 4.45 -14.05
CA ASP A 172 -19.40 4.83 -15.37
C ASP A 172 -19.49 3.57 -16.22
N PHE A 173 -20.72 3.11 -16.49
CA PHE A 173 -20.99 1.90 -17.27
C PHE A 173 -21.02 2.16 -18.79
N SER A 174 -20.47 3.29 -19.24
CA SER A 174 -20.30 3.58 -20.68
C SER A 174 -19.06 2.89 -21.27
N LEU A 175 -18.97 2.92 -22.61
CA LEU A 175 -17.79 2.40 -23.31
C LEU A 175 -16.52 3.24 -23.06
N PHE A 176 -16.67 4.48 -22.56
CA PHE A 176 -15.51 5.33 -22.21
C PHE A 176 -14.73 4.84 -20.99
N ALA A 177 -15.33 3.93 -20.20
CA ALA A 177 -14.66 3.32 -19.05
C ALA A 177 -13.73 2.17 -19.44
N ASP A 178 -13.84 1.65 -20.64
CA ASP A 178 -13.00 0.52 -21.07
C ASP A 178 -11.57 0.94 -21.43
N ARG A 179 -10.67 -0.03 -21.48
CA ARG A 179 -9.22 0.20 -21.67
C ARG A 179 -8.79 0.27 -23.13
N ASP A 180 -9.70 0.49 -24.08
CA ASP A 180 -9.30 0.79 -25.45
C ASP A 180 -8.87 2.25 -25.62
N TYR A 181 -9.34 3.14 -24.72
CA TYR A 181 -8.94 4.54 -24.59
C TYR A 181 -9.08 5.37 -25.89
N THR A 182 -9.98 4.98 -26.79
CA THR A 182 -10.04 5.57 -28.14
C THR A 182 -10.73 6.92 -28.19
N ASP A 183 -11.73 7.16 -27.33
CA ASP A 183 -12.61 8.32 -27.40
C ASP A 183 -12.47 9.24 -26.18
N ILE A 184 -11.28 9.30 -25.56
CA ILE A 184 -10.98 10.14 -24.40
C ILE A 184 -9.99 11.25 -24.78
N SER A 185 -9.83 12.25 -23.90
CA SER A 185 -8.86 13.33 -24.10
C SER A 185 -7.41 12.81 -24.03
N GLN A 186 -6.48 13.53 -24.63
CA GLN A 186 -5.04 13.20 -24.53
C GLN A 186 -4.55 13.29 -23.07
N ALA A 187 -5.12 14.20 -22.27
CA ALA A 187 -4.77 14.35 -20.85
C ALA A 187 -5.22 13.12 -20.05
N ALA A 188 -6.48 12.70 -20.21
CA ALA A 188 -7.01 11.50 -19.57
C ALA A 188 -6.23 10.25 -19.98
N MET A 189 -5.89 10.11 -21.29
CA MET A 189 -5.06 9.03 -21.80
C MET A 189 -3.69 8.99 -21.10
N ASN A 190 -3.00 10.13 -21.02
CA ASN A 190 -1.69 10.18 -20.38
C ASN A 190 -1.77 9.79 -18.90
N ASN A 191 -2.77 10.28 -18.18
CA ASN A 191 -2.95 10.04 -16.76
C ASN A 191 -3.32 8.59 -16.46
N VAL A 192 -4.27 8.00 -17.21
CA VAL A 192 -4.65 6.59 -16.99
C VAL A 192 -3.50 5.65 -17.32
N MET A 193 -2.68 5.95 -18.34
CA MET A 193 -1.49 5.16 -18.66
C MET A 193 -0.40 5.23 -17.58
N ILE A 194 -0.27 6.37 -16.87
CA ILE A 194 0.62 6.48 -15.71
C ILE A 194 0.13 5.53 -14.61
N LEU A 195 -1.16 5.55 -14.27
CA LEU A 195 -1.76 4.67 -13.28
C LEU A 195 -1.60 3.18 -13.67
N GLU A 196 -2.01 2.83 -14.89
CA GLU A 196 -1.97 1.45 -15.39
C GLU A 196 -0.56 0.88 -15.35
N ASN A 197 0.43 1.61 -15.87
CA ASN A 197 1.83 1.20 -15.85
C ASN A 197 2.35 1.01 -14.41
N ALA A 198 1.99 1.90 -13.48
CA ALA A 198 2.41 1.80 -12.09
C ALA A 198 1.81 0.55 -11.42
N MET A 199 0.53 0.26 -11.66
CA MET A 199 -0.16 -0.89 -11.10
C MET A 199 0.36 -2.20 -11.68
N GLU A 200 0.44 -2.35 -13.01
CA GLU A 200 0.89 -3.58 -13.67
C GLU A 200 2.33 -3.95 -13.32
N GLN A 201 3.25 -2.98 -13.29
CA GLN A 201 4.64 -3.21 -12.92
C GLN A 201 4.83 -3.70 -11.48
N ASN A 202 3.80 -3.54 -10.64
CA ASN A 202 3.81 -3.97 -9.24
C ASN A 202 2.89 -5.17 -8.98
N GLY A 203 2.50 -5.91 -10.03
CA GLY A 203 1.84 -7.20 -9.92
C GLY A 203 0.33 -7.13 -9.76
N PHE A 204 -0.28 -6.05 -10.22
CA PHE A 204 -1.72 -5.97 -10.40
C PHE A 204 -2.11 -6.34 -11.83
N THR A 205 -3.30 -6.88 -11.98
CA THR A 205 -3.93 -7.18 -13.27
C THR A 205 -5.13 -6.27 -13.47
N CYS A 206 -5.28 -5.81 -14.71
CA CYS A 206 -6.35 -4.90 -15.12
C CYS A 206 -7.62 -5.66 -15.48
N TYR A 207 -8.79 -5.04 -15.26
CA TYR A 207 -10.04 -5.49 -15.85
C TYR A 207 -10.38 -4.61 -17.06
N PHE A 208 -10.63 -5.20 -18.25
CA PHE A 208 -10.72 -4.47 -19.51
C PHE A 208 -11.84 -3.41 -19.52
N LYS A 209 -12.98 -3.68 -18.86
CA LYS A 209 -14.15 -2.80 -18.91
C LYS A 209 -14.11 -1.60 -17.94
N GLU A 210 -13.12 -1.59 -17.02
CA GLU A 210 -13.06 -0.62 -15.90
C GLU A 210 -11.61 -0.15 -15.73
N TRP A 211 -11.31 1.09 -16.15
CA TRP A 211 -9.95 1.62 -16.07
C TRP A 211 -9.43 1.76 -14.62
N TRP A 212 -10.33 1.90 -13.65
CA TRP A 212 -9.99 2.05 -12.22
C TRP A 212 -9.74 0.73 -11.50
N HIS A 213 -10.18 -0.42 -12.06
CA HIS A 213 -10.20 -1.72 -11.39
C HIS A 213 -8.90 -2.51 -11.58
N TYR A 214 -8.28 -2.87 -10.44
CA TYR A 214 -7.01 -3.61 -10.39
C TYR A 214 -7.06 -4.71 -9.35
N SER A 215 -6.77 -5.95 -9.75
CA SER A 215 -6.67 -7.11 -8.86
C SER A 215 -5.21 -7.52 -8.67
N ASP A 216 -4.82 -7.80 -7.44
CA ASP A 216 -3.53 -8.45 -7.15
C ASP A 216 -3.46 -9.82 -7.86
N ASN A 217 -2.31 -10.13 -8.46
CA ASN A 217 -2.07 -11.41 -9.14
C ASN A 217 -1.94 -12.61 -8.18
N VAL A 218 -1.95 -12.39 -6.86
CA VAL A 218 -2.02 -13.44 -5.84
C VAL A 218 -3.47 -13.76 -5.54
N ALA A 219 -3.82 -15.04 -5.60
CA ALA A 219 -5.16 -15.51 -5.26
C ALA A 219 -5.31 -15.67 -3.75
N TYR A 220 -6.41 -15.13 -3.20
CA TYR A 220 -6.81 -15.29 -1.82
C TYR A 220 -8.21 -15.89 -1.72
N ASP A 221 -8.51 -16.52 -0.60
CA ASP A 221 -9.88 -16.98 -0.31
C ASP A 221 -10.79 -15.78 -0.03
N VAL A 222 -12.09 -15.97 -0.28
CA VAL A 222 -13.13 -15.00 0.10
C VAL A 222 -13.07 -14.78 1.61
N VAL A 223 -13.14 -13.52 2.03
CA VAL A 223 -13.23 -13.18 3.45
C VAL A 223 -14.62 -13.61 3.95
N THR A 224 -14.64 -14.53 4.89
CA THR A 224 -15.89 -14.98 5.55
C THR A 224 -16.15 -14.09 6.76
N GLU A 225 -17.34 -13.52 6.83
CA GLU A 225 -17.83 -12.73 7.97
C GLU A 225 -18.12 -13.63 9.18
#